data_0c3c244e9d61f15943d78676bc6dd31f
#
_entry.id   0c3c244e9d61f15943d78676bc6dd31f
#
_cell.length_a   1.000
_cell.length_b   1.000
_cell.length_c   1.000
_cell.angle_alpha   90.00
_cell.angle_beta   90.00
_cell.angle_gamma   90.00
#
_symmetry.space_group_name_H-M   'P 1'
#
loop_
_entity.id
_entity.type
_entity.pdbx_description
1 polymer ?
#
loop_
_entity_poly.entity_id
_entity_poly.type
_entity_poly.pdbx_seq_one_letter_code
_entity_poly.pdbx_strand_id
1 'polypeptide(L)'
;MVVQAIQYSRFGDEEVLDLVNIKSDVLEVNQVRVEVHAVGLNPIDYKIFEGAKPLRFLSFMTKLRHPSRWFESKSSLFPRGVGRDFAGVITEIGEGVSRFAVGDKVFGTMISDPGLGTKRGALATEICVNESEIVLKPEMIDMNHAATMGVASLTVGGAFRKIELNSKDVVVISAAAGGIGSIAVQY
;
A
#
# COMPACT_ATOMS: atom_id res chain seq x y z
N MET A 1 0.74 14.66 -17.38
CA MET A 1 2.01 14.71 -16.60
C MET A 1 2.74 13.38 -16.74
N VAL A 2 4.06 13.39 -16.59
CA VAL A 2 4.89 12.18 -16.59
C VAL A 2 5.21 11.86 -15.14
N VAL A 3 4.98 10.62 -14.73
CA VAL A 3 5.22 10.11 -13.37
C VAL A 3 6.38 9.13 -13.44
N GLN A 4 7.37 9.29 -12.57
CA GLN A 4 8.41 8.28 -12.38
C GLN A 4 7.92 7.23 -11.38
N ALA A 5 8.11 5.95 -11.70
CA ALA A 5 7.69 4.85 -10.84
C ALA A 5 8.64 3.67 -10.93
N ILE A 6 8.73 2.88 -9.86
CA ILE A 6 9.38 1.58 -9.88
C ILE A 6 8.34 0.52 -10.24
N GLN A 7 8.62 -0.25 -11.29
CA GLN A 7 7.74 -1.32 -11.76
C GLN A 7 8.55 -2.60 -12.07
N TYR A 8 7.83 -3.72 -12.12
CA TYR A 8 8.37 -5.00 -12.57
C TYR A 8 7.42 -5.65 -13.58
N SER A 9 7.98 -6.38 -14.55
CA SER A 9 7.26 -7.03 -15.66
C SER A 9 7.30 -8.56 -15.59
N ARG A 10 7.99 -9.12 -14.61
CA ARG A 10 8.08 -10.57 -14.33
C ARG A 10 8.41 -10.75 -12.85
N PHE A 11 8.13 -11.91 -12.31
CA PHE A 11 8.62 -12.27 -10.97
C PHE A 11 10.12 -12.56 -11.01
N GLY A 12 10.83 -12.20 -9.94
CA GLY A 12 12.27 -12.40 -9.77
C GLY A 12 12.78 -11.69 -8.53
N ASP A 13 14.10 -11.58 -8.43
CA ASP A 13 14.82 -10.79 -7.44
C ASP A 13 14.77 -9.30 -7.76
N GLU A 14 15.58 -8.49 -7.10
CA GLU A 14 15.62 -7.04 -7.29
C GLU A 14 16.02 -6.59 -8.70
N GLU A 15 16.64 -7.46 -9.50
CA GLU A 15 17.03 -7.15 -10.89
C GLU A 15 15.81 -7.01 -11.83
N VAL A 16 14.62 -7.41 -11.39
CA VAL A 16 13.40 -7.22 -12.18
C VAL A 16 12.78 -5.84 -12.03
N LEU A 17 13.32 -5.00 -11.15
CA LEU A 17 12.81 -3.68 -10.84
C LEU A 17 13.37 -2.63 -11.80
N ASP A 18 12.49 -1.95 -12.50
CA ASP A 18 12.82 -0.88 -13.45
C ASP A 18 12.28 0.46 -12.99
N LEU A 19 13.11 1.51 -13.08
CA LEU A 19 12.63 2.89 -12.99
C LEU A 19 12.07 3.30 -14.36
N VAL A 20 10.78 3.57 -14.40
CA VAL A 20 10.05 3.88 -15.62
C VAL A 20 9.34 5.23 -15.57
N ASN A 21 9.14 5.82 -16.75
CA ASN A 21 8.29 6.98 -16.93
C ASN A 21 6.92 6.51 -17.45
N ILE A 22 5.88 6.80 -16.71
CA ILE A 22 4.50 6.43 -17.05
C ILE A 22 3.61 7.67 -17.14
N LYS A 23 2.47 7.52 -17.78
CA LYS A 23 1.45 8.58 -17.75
C LYS A 23 0.80 8.62 -16.37
N SER A 24 0.52 9.84 -15.90
CA SER A 24 -0.35 10.04 -14.73
C SER A 24 -1.69 9.33 -14.95
N ASP A 25 -2.21 8.70 -13.91
CA ASP A 25 -3.52 8.06 -13.95
C ASP A 25 -4.64 9.08 -14.07
N VAL A 26 -5.73 8.67 -14.70
CA VAL A 26 -6.98 9.44 -14.63
C VAL A 26 -7.54 9.29 -13.21
N LEU A 27 -7.90 10.41 -12.62
CA LEU A 27 -8.50 10.43 -11.30
C LEU A 27 -9.94 9.90 -11.38
N GLU A 28 -10.25 8.89 -10.59
CA GLU A 28 -11.57 8.27 -10.53
C GLU A 28 -12.43 8.87 -9.41
N VAL A 29 -13.72 8.52 -9.40
CA VAL A 29 -14.65 8.92 -8.33
C VAL A 29 -14.14 8.40 -6.97
N ASN A 30 -14.23 9.25 -5.94
CA ASN A 30 -13.74 9.01 -4.57
C ASN A 30 -12.21 8.82 -4.47
N GLN A 31 -11.44 9.18 -5.49
CA GLN A 31 -9.99 9.16 -5.44
C GLN A 31 -9.40 10.56 -5.23
N VAL A 32 -8.21 10.58 -4.66
CA VAL A 32 -7.35 11.76 -4.60
C VAL A 32 -6.04 11.46 -5.31
N ARG A 33 -5.44 12.50 -5.89
CA ARG A 33 -4.08 12.47 -6.42
C ARG A 33 -3.13 12.96 -5.33
N VAL A 34 -2.09 12.19 -5.08
CA VAL A 34 -1.10 12.51 -4.05
C VAL A 34 0.28 12.61 -4.70
N GLU A 35 0.93 13.75 -4.50
CA GLU A 35 2.38 13.88 -4.72
C GLU A 35 3.10 13.18 -3.57
N VAL A 36 3.85 12.13 -3.89
CA VAL A 36 4.49 11.27 -2.89
C VAL A 36 5.81 11.89 -2.42
N HIS A 37 5.93 12.07 -1.11
CA HIS A 37 7.13 12.62 -0.47
C HIS A 37 7.96 11.55 0.24
N ALA A 38 7.32 10.48 0.71
CA ALA A 38 8.00 9.36 1.36
C ALA A 38 7.23 8.05 1.14
N VAL A 39 7.94 6.93 1.11
CA VAL A 39 7.40 5.58 0.94
C VAL A 39 7.96 4.68 2.03
N GLY A 40 7.09 3.95 2.71
CA GLY A 40 7.45 2.91 3.66
C GLY A 40 7.59 1.55 2.96
N LEU A 41 8.74 0.91 3.09
CA LEU A 41 8.96 -0.42 2.54
C LEU A 41 8.67 -1.50 3.58
N ASN A 42 7.96 -2.51 3.16
CA ASN A 42 7.57 -3.64 3.99
C ASN A 42 8.06 -4.97 3.41
N PRO A 43 8.24 -6.02 4.24
CA PRO A 43 8.58 -7.35 3.73
C PRO A 43 7.59 -7.89 2.69
N ILE A 44 6.35 -7.43 2.68
CA ILE A 44 5.37 -7.84 1.68
C ILE A 44 5.72 -7.31 0.29
N ASP A 45 6.35 -6.14 0.18
CA ASP A 45 6.65 -5.52 -1.10
C ASP A 45 7.63 -6.38 -1.92
N TYR A 46 8.75 -6.83 -1.30
CA TYR A 46 9.69 -7.69 -2.00
C TYR A 46 9.15 -9.11 -2.23
N LYS A 47 8.40 -9.67 -1.27
CA LYS A 47 7.79 -11.01 -1.42
C LYS A 47 6.80 -11.06 -2.59
N ILE A 48 6.17 -9.95 -2.93
CA ILE A 48 5.24 -9.88 -4.06
C ILE A 48 5.99 -9.98 -5.38
N PHE A 49 7.03 -9.18 -5.60
CA PHE A 49 7.74 -9.24 -6.88
C PHE A 49 8.64 -10.49 -7.00
N GLU A 50 9.12 -11.07 -5.91
CA GLU A 50 9.75 -12.38 -5.91
C GLU A 50 8.78 -13.51 -6.28
N GLY A 51 7.47 -13.26 -6.21
CA GLY A 51 6.45 -14.27 -6.51
C GLY A 51 6.36 -15.36 -5.44
N ALA A 52 6.47 -15.00 -4.18
CA ALA A 52 6.43 -15.92 -3.04
C ALA A 52 5.28 -16.95 -3.15
N LYS A 53 5.57 -18.22 -2.91
CA LYS A 53 4.63 -19.35 -3.07
C LYS A 53 3.25 -19.13 -2.43
N PRO A 54 3.14 -18.58 -1.19
CA PRO A 54 1.82 -18.29 -0.59
C PRO A 54 0.99 -17.30 -1.39
N LEU A 55 1.61 -16.28 -1.97
CA LEU A 55 0.91 -15.27 -2.78
C LEU A 55 0.45 -15.83 -4.12
N ARG A 56 1.23 -16.72 -4.74
CA ARG A 56 0.84 -17.45 -5.95
C ARG A 56 -0.34 -18.40 -5.67
N PHE A 57 -0.33 -19.06 -4.51
CA PHE A 57 -1.43 -19.93 -4.08
C PHE A 57 -2.69 -19.11 -3.78
N LEU A 58 -2.56 -17.97 -3.11
CA LEU A 58 -3.68 -17.07 -2.82
C LEU A 58 -4.29 -16.50 -4.12
N SER A 59 -3.45 -16.13 -5.08
CA SER A 59 -3.90 -15.73 -6.42
C SER A 59 -4.64 -16.85 -7.15
N PHE A 60 -4.17 -18.09 -7.05
CA PHE A 60 -4.85 -19.25 -7.61
C PHE A 60 -6.22 -19.50 -6.94
N MET A 61 -6.29 -19.40 -5.61
CA MET A 61 -7.55 -19.54 -4.85
C MET A 61 -8.54 -18.41 -5.17
N THR A 62 -8.03 -17.19 -5.38
CA THR A 62 -8.88 -16.06 -5.79
C THR A 62 -9.48 -16.29 -7.19
N LYS A 63 -8.71 -16.84 -8.12
CA LYS A 63 -9.20 -17.24 -9.44
C LYS A 63 -10.26 -18.33 -9.35
N LEU A 64 -10.07 -19.34 -8.50
CA LEU A 64 -11.08 -20.39 -8.26
C LEU A 64 -12.40 -19.83 -7.73
N ARG A 65 -12.35 -18.79 -6.89
CA ARG A 65 -13.55 -18.12 -6.36
C ARG A 65 -14.24 -17.19 -7.36
N HIS A 66 -13.50 -16.68 -8.34
CA HIS A 66 -13.99 -15.78 -9.36
C HIS A 66 -13.61 -16.28 -10.76
N PRO A 67 -14.41 -17.22 -11.35
CA PRO A 67 -14.11 -17.84 -12.65
C PRO A 67 -13.95 -16.84 -13.80
N SER A 68 -14.60 -15.67 -13.71
CA SER A 68 -14.44 -14.58 -14.70
C SER A 68 -12.99 -14.10 -14.82
N ARG A 69 -12.17 -14.23 -13.77
CA ARG A 69 -10.75 -13.86 -13.77
C ARG A 69 -9.82 -14.91 -14.42
N TRP A 70 -10.35 -16.06 -14.80
CA TRP A 70 -9.57 -17.09 -15.53
C TRP A 70 -9.19 -16.63 -16.93
N PHE A 71 -10.01 -15.76 -17.53
CA PHE A 71 -9.78 -15.20 -18.87
C PHE A 71 -8.93 -13.92 -18.85
N GLU A 72 -8.55 -13.42 -17.68
CA GLU A 72 -7.56 -12.34 -17.59
C GLU A 72 -6.23 -12.86 -18.15
N SER A 73 -5.82 -12.32 -19.29
CA SER A 73 -4.55 -12.64 -19.95
C SER A 73 -3.38 -12.41 -18.98
N LYS A 74 -2.29 -13.19 -19.13
CA LYS A 74 -1.02 -12.92 -18.42
C LYS A 74 -0.52 -11.49 -18.65
N SER A 75 -0.88 -10.86 -19.77
CA SER A 75 -0.59 -9.45 -20.05
C SER A 75 -1.31 -8.47 -19.13
N SER A 76 -2.41 -8.88 -18.44
CA SER A 76 -3.09 -8.05 -17.45
C SER A 76 -2.44 -8.11 -16.06
N LEU A 77 -1.52 -9.06 -15.83
CA LEU A 77 -0.80 -9.20 -14.55
C LEU A 77 0.38 -8.22 -14.42
N PHE A 78 0.96 -7.79 -15.52
CA PHE A 78 2.14 -6.94 -15.58
C PHE A 78 1.95 -5.80 -16.59
N PRO A 79 2.69 -4.67 -16.44
CA PRO A 79 3.62 -4.36 -15.36
C PRO A 79 2.90 -4.05 -14.03
N ARG A 80 3.62 -4.17 -12.91
CA ARG A 80 3.14 -3.84 -11.57
C ARG A 80 4.10 -2.92 -10.84
N GLY A 81 3.55 -1.99 -10.07
CA GLY A 81 4.30 -1.13 -9.17
C GLY A 81 4.68 -1.81 -7.87
N VAL A 82 5.61 -1.20 -7.16
CA VAL A 82 6.13 -1.63 -5.87
C VAL A 82 5.78 -0.61 -4.80
N GLY A 83 5.74 -1.06 -3.54
CA GLY A 83 5.43 -0.22 -2.39
C GLY A 83 3.93 -0.10 -2.13
N ARG A 84 3.59 -0.01 -0.86
CA ARG A 84 2.21 0.14 -0.39
C ARG A 84 2.01 1.37 0.45
N ASP A 85 2.92 1.59 1.39
CA ASP A 85 2.83 2.66 2.38
C ASP A 85 3.45 3.94 1.83
N PHE A 86 2.78 5.05 2.03
CA PHE A 86 3.22 6.34 1.53
C PHE A 86 2.80 7.49 2.45
N ALA A 87 3.46 8.62 2.30
CA ALA A 87 3.03 9.91 2.79
C ALA A 87 3.30 10.97 1.72
N GLY A 88 2.43 11.97 1.63
CA GLY A 88 2.53 13.00 0.60
C GLY A 88 1.51 14.10 0.77
N VAL A 89 1.32 14.88 -0.28
CA VAL A 89 0.40 16.02 -0.33
C VAL A 89 -0.64 15.80 -1.42
N ILE A 90 -1.90 16.07 -1.11
CA ILE A 90 -2.98 16.00 -2.10
C ILE A 90 -2.84 17.15 -3.09
N THR A 91 -2.74 16.83 -4.38
CA THR A 91 -2.64 17.81 -5.47
C THR A 91 -3.93 17.95 -6.26
N GLU A 92 -4.80 16.93 -6.23
CA GLU A 92 -6.09 16.94 -6.93
C GLU A 92 -7.09 16.03 -6.19
N ILE A 93 -8.37 16.40 -6.22
CA ILE A 93 -9.47 15.60 -5.63
C ILE A 93 -10.47 15.24 -6.73
N GLY A 94 -10.90 13.98 -6.75
CA GLY A 94 -11.93 13.48 -7.65
C GLY A 94 -13.34 13.78 -7.17
N GLU A 95 -14.30 13.54 -8.04
CA GLU A 95 -15.71 13.63 -7.69
C GLU A 95 -16.05 12.70 -6.51
N GLY A 96 -16.89 13.16 -5.58
CA GLY A 96 -17.33 12.39 -4.41
C GLY A 96 -16.39 12.48 -3.20
N VAL A 97 -15.16 12.98 -3.34
CA VAL A 97 -14.26 13.20 -2.21
C VAL A 97 -14.80 14.36 -1.34
N SER A 98 -15.00 14.09 -0.05
CA SER A 98 -15.57 15.06 0.89
C SER A 98 -14.74 15.26 2.16
N ARG A 99 -13.81 14.37 2.45
CA ARG A 99 -13.04 14.35 3.70
C ARG A 99 -11.71 15.11 3.62
N PHE A 100 -11.27 15.45 2.40
CA PHE A 100 -9.95 16.01 2.14
C PHE A 100 -10.02 17.19 1.19
N ALA A 101 -8.98 18.02 1.22
CA ALA A 101 -8.78 19.16 0.34
C ALA A 101 -7.40 19.10 -0.33
N VAL A 102 -7.25 19.82 -1.45
CA VAL A 102 -5.94 20.04 -2.09
C VAL A 102 -5.03 20.76 -1.11
N GLY A 103 -3.81 20.29 -0.97
CA GLY A 103 -2.82 20.79 0.00
C GLY A 103 -2.77 20.01 1.32
N ASP A 104 -3.74 19.12 1.57
CA ASP A 104 -3.71 18.29 2.77
C ASP A 104 -2.51 17.34 2.75
N LYS A 105 -1.82 17.27 3.88
CA LYS A 105 -0.76 16.29 4.12
C LYS A 105 -1.38 15.01 4.61
N VAL A 106 -1.15 13.93 3.87
CA VAL A 106 -1.78 12.62 4.11
C VAL A 106 -0.75 11.51 4.15
N PHE A 107 -1.14 10.40 4.76
CA PHE A 107 -0.43 9.13 4.65
C PHE A 107 -1.44 7.99 4.59
N GLY A 108 -1.00 6.86 4.11
CA GLY A 108 -1.88 5.71 3.96
C GLY A 108 -1.19 4.48 3.40
N THR A 109 -1.98 3.51 3.04
CA THR A 109 -1.51 2.27 2.43
C THR A 109 -2.45 1.81 1.32
N MET A 110 -1.88 1.46 0.18
CA MET A 110 -2.62 0.95 -0.97
C MET A 110 -2.99 -0.52 -0.75
N ILE A 111 -4.28 -0.79 -0.47
CA ILE A 111 -4.79 -2.13 -0.15
C ILE A 111 -5.62 -2.75 -1.28
N SER A 112 -5.87 -2.02 -2.33
CA SER A 112 -6.87 -2.34 -3.37
C SER A 112 -6.67 -3.67 -4.10
N ASP A 113 -5.47 -4.28 -4.03
CA ASP A 113 -5.21 -5.60 -4.60
C ASP A 113 -4.43 -6.49 -3.60
N PRO A 114 -5.13 -7.08 -2.62
CA PRO A 114 -4.49 -7.81 -1.52
C PRO A 114 -3.72 -9.08 -1.94
N GLY A 115 -3.95 -9.59 -3.16
CA GLY A 115 -3.33 -10.84 -3.61
C GLY A 115 -2.03 -10.69 -4.38
N LEU A 116 -1.83 -9.59 -5.09
CA LEU A 116 -0.73 -9.41 -6.05
C LEU A 116 -0.04 -8.05 -5.95
N GLY A 117 -0.39 -7.24 -4.96
CA GLY A 117 0.06 -5.86 -4.86
C GLY A 117 -0.76 -4.91 -5.75
N THR A 118 -0.51 -3.64 -5.62
CA THR A 118 -1.20 -2.63 -6.42
C THR A 118 -0.66 -2.63 -7.85
N LYS A 119 -1.51 -2.32 -8.82
CA LYS A 119 -1.08 -2.21 -10.22
C LYS A 119 -0.04 -1.12 -10.40
N ARG A 120 -0.15 -0.02 -9.64
CA ARG A 120 0.75 1.13 -9.72
C ARG A 120 1.86 1.12 -8.66
N GLY A 121 1.54 0.82 -7.41
CA GLY A 121 2.47 0.87 -6.28
C GLY A 121 2.77 2.30 -5.80
N ALA A 122 3.18 2.40 -4.53
CA ALA A 122 3.49 3.67 -3.88
C ALA A 122 4.88 4.22 -4.22
N LEU A 123 5.80 3.36 -4.74
CA LEU A 123 7.12 3.80 -5.22
C LEU A 123 7.00 4.53 -6.57
N ALA A 124 6.36 5.69 -6.51
CA ALA A 124 6.14 6.60 -7.64
C ALA A 124 6.16 8.05 -7.14
N THR A 125 6.43 9.00 -8.02
CA THR A 125 6.38 10.42 -7.66
C THR A 125 4.95 10.93 -7.47
N GLU A 126 3.96 10.23 -8.00
CA GLU A 126 2.54 10.57 -7.92
C GLU A 126 1.71 9.29 -7.96
N ILE A 127 0.64 9.25 -7.16
CA ILE A 127 -0.32 8.15 -7.12
C ILE A 127 -1.75 8.66 -7.04
N CYS A 128 -2.70 7.88 -7.56
CA CYS A 128 -4.13 8.05 -7.30
C CYS A 128 -4.59 6.97 -6.33
N VAL A 129 -5.24 7.37 -5.24
CA VAL A 129 -5.70 6.47 -4.17
C VAL A 129 -7.11 6.81 -3.75
N ASN A 130 -7.85 5.81 -3.27
CA ASN A 130 -9.19 6.05 -2.74
C ASN A 130 -9.10 6.83 -1.41
N GLU A 131 -10.03 7.74 -1.17
CA GLU A 131 -10.06 8.52 0.09
C GLU A 131 -10.16 7.63 1.35
N SER A 132 -10.65 6.40 1.23
CA SER A 132 -10.73 5.44 2.32
C SER A 132 -9.36 4.82 2.71
N GLU A 133 -8.36 4.95 1.85
CA GLU A 133 -7.00 4.38 2.05
C GLU A 133 -6.03 5.37 2.70
N ILE A 134 -6.50 6.59 3.00
CA ILE A 134 -5.68 7.67 3.56
C ILE A 134 -6.28 8.28 4.81
N VAL A 135 -5.40 8.91 5.58
CA VAL A 135 -5.74 9.75 6.74
C VAL A 135 -4.88 11.01 6.73
N LEU A 136 -5.36 12.07 7.39
CA LEU A 136 -4.57 13.30 7.60
C LEU A 136 -3.31 12.98 8.40
N LYS A 137 -2.18 13.51 7.96
CA LYS A 137 -0.91 13.40 8.68
C LYS A 137 -0.93 14.33 9.90
N PRO A 138 -0.73 13.84 11.12
CA PRO A 138 -0.54 14.70 12.29
C PRO A 138 0.65 15.65 12.10
N GLU A 139 0.53 16.89 12.57
CA GLU A 139 1.58 17.90 12.41
C GLU A 139 2.89 17.49 13.10
N MET A 140 2.80 16.78 14.22
CA MET A 140 3.94 16.38 15.07
C MET A 140 4.86 15.32 14.47
N ILE A 141 4.44 14.63 13.41
CA ILE A 141 5.28 13.63 12.71
C ILE A 141 5.67 14.14 11.33
N ASP A 142 6.86 13.80 10.87
CA ASP A 142 7.29 14.12 9.51
C ASP A 142 6.76 13.09 8.48
N MET A 143 7.02 13.34 7.20
CA MET A 143 6.56 12.47 6.12
C MET A 143 7.20 11.07 6.19
N ASN A 144 8.47 10.97 6.59
CA ASN A 144 9.16 9.69 6.67
C ASN A 144 8.55 8.79 7.75
N HIS A 145 8.31 9.33 8.95
CA HIS A 145 7.63 8.58 10.00
C HIS A 145 6.21 8.21 9.59
N ALA A 146 5.45 9.14 9.02
CA ALA A 146 4.09 8.88 8.58
C ALA A 146 4.01 7.73 7.55
N ALA A 147 4.94 7.71 6.58
CA ALA A 147 4.98 6.68 5.54
C ALA A 147 5.23 5.26 6.09
N THR A 148 5.82 5.11 7.28
CA THR A 148 6.08 3.78 7.88
C THR A 148 4.89 3.19 8.64
N MET A 149 3.82 3.96 8.82
CA MET A 149 2.72 3.57 9.72
C MET A 149 1.60 2.76 9.04
N GLY A 150 1.58 2.62 7.72
CA GLY A 150 0.47 2.03 6.98
C GLY A 150 0.19 0.56 7.32
N VAL A 151 0.84 -0.35 6.63
CA VAL A 151 0.61 -1.82 6.75
C VAL A 151 0.81 -2.31 8.18
N ALA A 152 1.86 -1.83 8.85
CA ALA A 152 2.20 -2.32 10.19
C ALA A 152 1.14 -1.90 11.23
N SER A 153 0.69 -0.64 11.23
CA SER A 153 -0.34 -0.16 12.16
C SER A 153 -1.70 -0.81 11.91
N LEU A 154 -2.08 -0.99 10.64
CA LEU A 154 -3.33 -1.69 10.31
C LEU A 154 -3.30 -3.15 10.75
N THR A 155 -2.14 -3.81 10.65
CA THR A 155 -1.95 -5.19 11.11
C THR A 155 -2.11 -5.30 12.62
N VAL A 156 -1.44 -4.41 13.38
CA VAL A 156 -1.53 -4.37 14.85
C VAL A 156 -2.96 -4.06 15.30
N GLY A 157 -3.54 -2.98 14.80
CA GLY A 157 -4.90 -2.57 15.18
C GLY A 157 -5.95 -3.62 14.83
N GLY A 158 -5.78 -4.32 13.70
CA GLY A 158 -6.63 -5.45 13.32
C GLY A 158 -6.49 -6.65 14.26
N ALA A 159 -5.25 -6.99 14.66
CA ALA A 159 -4.98 -8.08 15.57
C ALA A 159 -5.55 -7.80 16.97
N PHE A 160 -5.29 -6.61 17.52
CA PHE A 160 -5.74 -6.26 18.88
C PHE A 160 -7.26 -6.14 18.99
N ARG A 161 -7.94 -5.61 17.96
CA ARG A 161 -9.40 -5.64 17.92
C ARG A 161 -9.97 -7.06 17.88
N LYS A 162 -9.30 -7.97 17.16
CA LYS A 162 -9.77 -9.36 17.03
C LYS A 162 -9.66 -10.16 18.33
N ILE A 163 -8.70 -9.85 19.19
CA ILE A 163 -8.53 -10.50 20.50
C ILE A 163 -9.20 -9.73 21.65
N GLU A 164 -9.91 -8.63 21.33
CA GLU A 164 -10.63 -7.80 22.31
C GLU A 164 -9.75 -7.33 23.47
N LEU A 165 -8.50 -6.96 23.16
CA LEU A 165 -7.49 -6.53 24.13
C LEU A 165 -8.00 -5.33 24.96
N ASN A 166 -7.76 -5.37 26.26
CA ASN A 166 -8.13 -4.31 27.20
C ASN A 166 -6.99 -3.95 28.16
N SER A 167 -7.14 -2.84 28.88
CA SER A 167 -6.08 -2.27 29.73
C SER A 167 -5.68 -3.12 30.95
N LYS A 168 -6.40 -4.23 31.25
CA LYS A 168 -6.10 -5.16 32.35
C LYS A 168 -5.30 -6.37 31.87
N ASP A 169 -5.13 -6.53 30.57
CA ASP A 169 -4.43 -7.68 30.01
C ASP A 169 -2.92 -7.53 30.14
N VAL A 170 -2.26 -8.65 30.33
CA VAL A 170 -0.81 -8.76 30.25
C VAL A 170 -0.48 -9.38 28.90
N VAL A 171 0.22 -8.63 28.05
CA VAL A 171 0.51 -9.02 26.67
C VAL A 171 1.97 -9.36 26.51
N VAL A 172 2.26 -10.48 25.87
CA VAL A 172 3.61 -10.87 25.44
C VAL A 172 3.72 -10.67 23.93
N ILE A 173 4.64 -9.82 23.51
CA ILE A 173 4.87 -9.52 22.09
C ILE A 173 6.21 -10.14 21.67
N SER A 174 6.15 -11.17 20.84
CA SER A 174 7.35 -11.75 20.22
C SER A 174 7.84 -10.86 19.06
N ALA A 175 9.15 -10.87 18.79
CA ALA A 175 9.77 -10.04 17.75
C ALA A 175 9.45 -8.53 17.89
N ALA A 176 9.45 -8.02 19.12
CA ALA A 176 9.10 -6.63 19.47
C ALA A 176 9.96 -5.57 18.76
N ALA A 177 11.18 -5.89 18.33
CA ALA A 177 12.07 -5.01 17.57
C ALA A 177 11.78 -4.98 16.07
N GLY A 178 10.87 -5.83 15.54
CA GLY A 178 10.45 -5.82 14.15
C GLY A 178 9.43 -4.72 13.83
N GLY A 179 9.16 -4.47 12.55
CA GLY A 179 8.25 -3.40 12.11
C GLY A 179 6.85 -3.48 12.74
N ILE A 180 6.23 -4.66 12.78
CA ILE A 180 4.93 -4.85 13.45
C ILE A 180 5.09 -4.81 14.98
N GLY A 181 6.11 -5.49 15.52
CA GLY A 181 6.31 -5.59 16.96
C GLY A 181 6.59 -4.24 17.63
N SER A 182 7.40 -3.38 17.02
CA SER A 182 7.71 -2.04 17.53
C SER A 182 6.47 -1.15 17.64
N ILE A 183 5.54 -1.27 16.70
CA ILE A 183 4.24 -0.56 16.76
C ILE A 183 3.35 -1.20 17.82
N ALA A 184 3.30 -2.53 17.89
CA ALA A 184 2.46 -3.24 18.85
C ALA A 184 2.81 -2.93 20.31
N VAL A 185 4.10 -2.67 20.61
CA VAL A 185 4.55 -2.27 21.96
C VAL A 185 4.07 -0.87 22.34
N GLN A 186 3.81 -0.01 21.34
CA GLN A 186 3.40 1.39 21.54
C GLN A 186 1.88 1.58 21.49
N TYR A 187 1.15 0.59 20.99
CA TYR A 187 -0.30 0.64 20.82
C TYR A 187 -1.04 0.47 22.14
#